data_96e147db89f26d17c4b029dafe7c86c8
#
_entry.id   96e147db89f26d17c4b029dafe7c86c8
#
_cell.length_a   1.000
_cell.length_b   1.000
_cell.length_c   1.000
_cell.angle_alpha   90.00
_cell.angle_beta   90.00
_cell.angle_gamma   90.00
#
_symmetry.space_group_name_H-M   'P 1'
#
loop_
_entity.id
_entity.type
_entity.pdbx_description
1 polymer ?
#
loop_
_entity_poly.entity_id
_entity_poly.type
_entity_poly.pdbx_seq_one_letter_code
_entity_poly.pdbx_strand_id
1 'polypeptide(L)'
;KEGESGRQKINQITRYLTVLILVLQGPSYLVNLAGQMAQVQPIDIGFNWFTISSTILLCAGSMFVMWLGERITDRGIGNGISFIILIGIIARFPSAIVQEFTSRINDPAGGLIMFILEIVILLFVFAFAIMLVQGTRRIPVQYAKRIQGNKQYGGVRQYIPLKVNSANVMPIIFAQAIMFIPVAIAGFRANGASAFAQAFMNSNGFWYNFVFALLIIAFTYFYTAIIINPVQMAENLKVNNGFIPGVKPGKKTAEYIDSIMSRITLPGSILLAMIAILPAFARMFGISMGFAQFFGGTSLLIMVGVILDTLQQIESHLLMRHYDGFFESGMRIKGR
;
A
#
# COMPACT_ATOMS: atom_id res chain seq x y z
N LYS A 1 17.07 13.34 14.05
CA LYS A 1 18.20 14.17 13.54
C LYS A 1 19.59 13.55 13.81
N GLU A 2 19.66 12.32 14.26
CA GLU A 2 20.88 11.60 14.67
C GLU A 2 21.47 10.75 13.53
N GLY A 3 21.55 11.21 12.30
CA GLY A 3 22.28 10.56 11.21
C GLY A 3 22.10 9.02 11.09
N GLU A 4 23.19 8.30 10.84
CA GLU A 4 23.19 6.82 10.71
C GLU A 4 22.89 6.08 12.02
N SER A 5 23.34 6.62 13.18
CA SER A 5 23.05 5.98 14.47
C SER A 5 21.57 5.98 14.82
N GLY A 6 20.86 7.04 14.43
CA GLY A 6 19.40 7.13 14.58
C GLY A 6 18.67 6.11 13.70
N ARG A 7 19.12 5.89 12.48
CA ARG A 7 18.55 4.86 11.59
C ARG A 7 18.73 3.45 12.13
N GLN A 8 19.91 3.14 12.67
CA GLN A 8 20.16 1.82 13.28
C GLN A 8 19.27 1.59 14.50
N LYS A 9 19.07 2.58 15.38
CA LYS A 9 18.14 2.48 16.51
C LYS A 9 16.71 2.26 16.06
N ILE A 10 16.25 2.98 15.03
CA ILE A 10 14.90 2.81 14.47
C ILE A 10 14.72 1.38 13.92
N ASN A 11 15.70 0.87 13.18
CA ASN A 11 15.65 -0.50 12.66
C ASN A 11 15.62 -1.54 13.78
N GLN A 12 16.37 -1.36 14.85
CA GLN A 12 16.32 -2.24 16.03
C GLN A 12 14.95 -2.21 16.71
N ILE A 13 14.40 -1.02 16.96
CA ILE A 13 13.07 -0.86 17.56
C ILE A 13 12.01 -1.53 16.67
N THR A 14 12.08 -1.35 15.35
CA THR A 14 11.17 -1.99 14.40
C THR A 14 11.23 -3.51 14.50
N ARG A 15 12.42 -4.10 14.60
CA ARG A 15 12.60 -5.56 14.75
C ARG A 15 11.98 -6.07 16.05
N TYR A 16 12.23 -5.40 17.18
CA TYR A 16 11.61 -5.79 18.46
C TYR A 16 10.09 -5.67 18.43
N LEU A 17 9.57 -4.57 17.84
CA LEU A 17 8.13 -4.38 17.68
C LEU A 17 7.51 -5.45 16.78
N THR A 18 8.18 -5.83 15.70
CA THR A 18 7.73 -6.90 14.80
C THR A 18 7.63 -8.24 15.54
N VAL A 19 8.66 -8.60 16.32
CA VAL A 19 8.62 -9.84 17.13
C VAL A 19 7.46 -9.79 18.14
N LEU A 20 7.26 -8.66 18.83
CA LEU A 20 6.17 -8.50 19.79
C LEU A 20 4.80 -8.71 19.09
N ILE A 21 4.58 -8.07 17.96
CA ILE A 21 3.34 -8.21 17.19
C ILE A 21 3.13 -9.66 16.72
N LEU A 22 4.18 -10.32 16.24
CA LEU A 22 4.11 -11.72 15.79
C LEU A 22 3.76 -12.69 16.92
N VAL A 23 4.31 -12.48 18.11
CA VAL A 23 3.98 -13.29 19.30
C VAL A 23 2.51 -13.11 19.71
N LEU A 24 1.98 -11.89 19.57
CA LEU A 24 0.56 -11.61 19.87
C LEU A 24 -0.39 -12.15 18.78
N GLN A 25 -0.03 -12.01 17.51
CA GLN A 25 -0.86 -12.40 16.37
C GLN A 25 -0.72 -13.89 16.00
N GLY A 26 0.42 -14.51 16.27
CA GLY A 26 0.70 -15.90 15.91
C GLY A 26 -0.37 -16.89 16.40
N PRO A 27 -0.70 -16.92 17.69
CA PRO A 27 -1.75 -17.79 18.22
C PRO A 27 -3.12 -17.55 17.57
N SER A 28 -3.49 -16.28 17.34
CA SER A 28 -4.75 -15.90 16.68
C SER A 28 -4.81 -16.38 15.24
N TYR A 29 -3.70 -16.32 14.52
CA TYR A 29 -3.59 -16.83 13.16
C TYR A 29 -3.76 -18.34 13.13
N LEU A 30 -3.15 -19.07 14.07
CA LEU A 30 -3.28 -20.53 14.18
C LEU A 30 -4.71 -20.95 14.48
N VAL A 31 -5.42 -20.24 15.37
CA VAL A 31 -6.85 -20.48 15.65
C VAL A 31 -7.71 -20.29 14.39
N ASN A 32 -7.44 -19.24 13.62
CA ASN A 32 -8.17 -19.00 12.36
C ASN A 32 -7.86 -20.11 11.33
N LEU A 33 -6.60 -20.51 11.21
CA LEU A 33 -6.17 -21.58 10.32
C LEU A 33 -6.85 -22.92 10.69
N ALA A 34 -6.92 -23.24 11.97
CA ALA A 34 -7.61 -24.44 12.44
C ALA A 34 -9.10 -24.40 12.16
N GLY A 35 -9.74 -23.25 12.32
CA GLY A 35 -11.15 -23.06 11.95
C GLY A 35 -11.42 -23.34 10.47
N GLN A 36 -10.48 -22.97 9.60
CA GLN A 36 -10.57 -23.27 8.15
C GLN A 36 -10.28 -24.74 7.83
N MET A 37 -9.40 -25.38 8.60
CA MET A 37 -9.00 -26.78 8.40
C MET A 37 -9.90 -27.77 9.16
N ALA A 38 -10.75 -27.32 10.06
CA ALA A 38 -11.63 -28.18 10.88
C ALA A 38 -12.55 -29.10 10.06
N GLN A 39 -12.81 -28.74 8.79
CA GLN A 39 -13.56 -29.60 7.85
C GLN A 39 -12.72 -30.76 7.30
N VAL A 40 -11.39 -30.68 7.38
CA VAL A 40 -10.46 -31.69 6.80
C VAL A 40 -9.81 -32.52 7.90
N GLN A 41 -9.37 -31.91 8.97
CA GLN A 41 -8.87 -32.60 10.18
C GLN A 41 -9.08 -31.70 11.40
N PRO A 42 -9.71 -32.20 12.48
CA PRO A 42 -9.81 -31.46 13.73
C PRO A 42 -8.43 -31.39 14.40
N ILE A 43 -7.79 -30.22 14.29
CA ILE A 43 -6.56 -29.92 15.01
C ILE A 43 -6.99 -29.30 16.33
N ASP A 44 -6.78 -30.02 17.43
CA ASP A 44 -7.01 -29.48 18.76
C ASP A 44 -5.94 -28.44 19.10
N ILE A 45 -6.28 -27.17 18.86
CA ILE A 45 -5.40 -26.04 19.16
C ILE A 45 -5.74 -25.58 20.59
N GLY A 46 -5.40 -26.41 21.56
CA GLY A 46 -5.22 -25.97 22.92
C GLY A 46 -3.91 -25.17 23.07
N PHE A 47 -3.68 -24.60 24.27
CA PHE A 47 -2.41 -23.93 24.63
C PHE A 47 -1.30 -24.98 24.79
N ASN A 48 -1.04 -25.75 23.74
CA ASN A 48 -0.16 -26.89 23.67
C ASN A 48 1.19 -26.51 23.08
N TRP A 49 2.19 -27.35 23.28
CA TRP A 49 3.52 -27.21 22.64
C TRP A 49 3.46 -26.92 21.13
N PHE A 50 2.42 -27.39 20.44
CA PHE A 50 2.18 -27.11 19.02
C PHE A 50 1.98 -25.62 18.76
N THR A 51 1.15 -24.92 19.55
CA THR A 51 0.90 -23.46 19.38
C THR A 51 2.16 -22.65 19.64
N ILE A 52 2.93 -23.02 20.67
CA ILE A 52 4.17 -22.34 21.03
C ILE A 52 5.22 -22.55 19.93
N SER A 53 5.47 -23.81 19.53
CA SER A 53 6.46 -24.13 18.50
C SER A 53 6.12 -23.52 17.15
N SER A 54 4.85 -23.57 16.74
CA SER A 54 4.37 -22.96 15.49
C SER A 54 4.51 -21.44 15.52
N THR A 55 4.21 -20.78 16.64
CA THR A 55 4.39 -19.33 16.78
C THR A 55 5.89 -18.95 16.68
N ILE A 56 6.78 -19.73 17.30
CA ILE A 56 8.23 -19.50 17.19
C ILE A 56 8.70 -19.68 15.75
N LEU A 57 8.24 -20.72 15.05
CA LEU A 57 8.59 -20.93 13.63
C LEU A 57 8.07 -19.81 12.73
N LEU A 58 6.84 -19.34 12.97
CA LEU A 58 6.27 -18.20 12.25
C LEU A 58 7.08 -16.91 12.50
N CYS A 59 7.50 -16.66 13.74
CA CYS A 59 8.37 -15.54 14.06
C CYS A 59 9.72 -15.64 13.35
N ALA A 60 10.36 -16.80 13.38
CA ALA A 60 11.64 -17.04 12.71
C ALA A 60 11.52 -16.83 11.19
N GLY A 61 10.48 -17.39 10.55
CA GLY A 61 10.20 -17.23 9.13
C GLY A 61 9.95 -15.79 8.75
N SER A 62 9.15 -15.06 9.52
CA SER A 62 8.86 -13.64 9.27
C SER A 62 10.10 -12.76 9.40
N MET A 63 10.94 -13.03 10.41
CA MET A 63 12.22 -12.31 10.59
C MET A 63 13.19 -12.58 9.44
N PHE A 64 13.23 -13.82 8.94
CA PHE A 64 14.02 -14.17 7.77
C PHE A 64 13.55 -13.44 6.53
N VAL A 65 12.25 -13.40 6.26
CA VAL A 65 11.65 -12.66 5.13
C VAL A 65 11.94 -11.16 5.24
N MET A 66 11.83 -10.59 6.45
CA MET A 66 12.19 -9.19 6.69
C MET A 66 13.67 -8.91 6.39
N TRP A 67 14.58 -9.76 6.86
CA TRP A 67 16.00 -9.64 6.55
C TRP A 67 16.28 -9.75 5.05
N LEU A 68 15.59 -10.66 4.36
CA LEU A 68 15.70 -10.80 2.90
C LEU A 68 15.23 -9.54 2.18
N GLY A 69 14.10 -8.95 2.63
CA GLY A 69 13.58 -7.69 2.11
C GLY A 69 14.54 -6.52 2.32
N GLU A 70 15.18 -6.41 3.49
CA GLU A 70 16.24 -5.42 3.75
C GLU A 70 17.42 -5.60 2.78
N ARG A 71 17.86 -6.84 2.55
CA ARG A 71 18.95 -7.12 1.61
C ARG A 71 18.63 -6.76 0.18
N ILE A 72 17.38 -6.99 -0.26
CA ILE A 72 16.92 -6.58 -1.59
C ILE A 72 16.91 -5.05 -1.69
N THR A 73 16.46 -4.36 -0.65
CA THR A 73 16.45 -2.89 -0.60
C THR A 73 17.87 -2.30 -0.65
N ASP A 74 18.82 -2.89 0.08
CA ASP A 74 20.20 -2.38 0.17
C ASP A 74 20.99 -2.55 -1.14
N ARG A 75 20.71 -3.61 -1.91
CA ARG A 75 21.48 -3.98 -3.12
C ARG A 75 20.69 -3.91 -4.41
N GLY A 76 19.38 -3.70 -4.32
CA GLY A 76 18.45 -3.70 -5.45
C GLY A 76 17.86 -2.33 -5.74
N ILE A 77 16.74 -2.36 -6.45
CA ILE A 77 15.94 -1.18 -6.80
C ILE A 77 14.61 -1.30 -6.04
N GLY A 78 14.22 -0.24 -5.36
CA GLY A 78 12.93 -0.16 -4.68
C GLY A 78 12.92 -0.69 -3.24
N ASN A 79 11.72 -0.85 -2.73
CA ASN A 79 11.50 -1.43 -1.40
C ASN A 79 11.39 -2.96 -1.51
N GLY A 80 12.42 -3.68 -1.02
CA GLY A 80 12.50 -5.14 -1.12
C GLY A 80 11.36 -5.87 -0.43
N ILE A 81 10.85 -5.37 0.69
CA ILE A 81 9.71 -6.00 1.39
C ILE A 81 8.46 -5.92 0.52
N SER A 82 8.18 -4.75 -0.05
CA SER A 82 7.05 -4.55 -0.96
C SER A 82 7.16 -5.45 -2.20
N PHE A 83 8.37 -5.65 -2.71
CA PHE A 83 8.65 -6.52 -3.84
C PHE A 83 8.39 -8.01 -3.53
N ILE A 84 8.77 -8.47 -2.34
CA ILE A 84 8.47 -9.85 -1.89
C ILE A 84 6.94 -10.06 -1.79
N ILE A 85 6.22 -9.09 -1.24
CA ILE A 85 4.74 -9.15 -1.14
C ILE A 85 4.14 -9.20 -2.54
N LEU A 86 4.62 -8.36 -3.46
CA LEU A 86 4.19 -8.34 -4.86
C LEU A 86 4.36 -9.70 -5.54
N ILE A 87 5.53 -10.33 -5.40
CA ILE A 87 5.79 -11.66 -5.96
C ILE A 87 4.82 -12.69 -5.37
N GLY A 88 4.57 -12.65 -4.06
CA GLY A 88 3.62 -13.55 -3.40
C GLY A 88 2.19 -13.40 -3.92
N ILE A 89 1.77 -12.19 -4.30
CA ILE A 89 0.47 -11.92 -4.91
C ILE A 89 0.45 -12.44 -6.35
N ILE A 90 1.44 -12.10 -7.17
CA ILE A 90 1.51 -12.50 -8.58
C ILE A 90 1.60 -14.02 -8.73
N ALA A 91 2.31 -14.71 -7.84
CA ALA A 91 2.43 -16.17 -7.89
C ALA A 91 1.09 -16.91 -7.77
N ARG A 92 0.09 -16.30 -7.12
CA ARG A 92 -1.25 -16.86 -6.98
C ARG A 92 -2.17 -16.52 -8.16
N PHE A 93 -1.84 -15.54 -8.96
CA PHE A 93 -2.69 -15.05 -10.03
C PHE A 93 -2.98 -16.10 -11.13
N PRO A 94 -1.97 -16.84 -11.68
CA PRO A 94 -2.22 -17.83 -12.70
C PRO A 94 -3.15 -18.97 -12.22
N SER A 95 -2.94 -19.46 -11.01
CA SER A 95 -3.77 -20.51 -10.43
C SER A 95 -5.22 -20.05 -10.19
N ALA A 96 -5.41 -18.80 -9.78
CA ALA A 96 -6.73 -18.22 -9.59
C ALA A 96 -7.49 -18.07 -10.91
N ILE A 97 -6.82 -17.66 -12.00
CA ILE A 97 -7.43 -17.59 -13.34
C ILE A 97 -7.86 -18.98 -13.83
N VAL A 98 -6.97 -19.98 -13.70
CA VAL A 98 -7.28 -21.36 -14.12
C VAL A 98 -8.46 -21.92 -13.33
N GLN A 99 -8.50 -21.68 -12.03
CA GLN A 99 -9.59 -22.12 -11.17
C GLN A 99 -10.93 -21.47 -11.58
N GLU A 100 -10.93 -20.16 -11.85
CA GLU A 100 -12.14 -19.44 -12.29
C GLU A 100 -12.60 -19.96 -13.65
N PHE A 101 -11.69 -20.11 -14.62
CA PHE A 101 -11.97 -20.64 -15.93
C PHE A 101 -12.60 -22.04 -15.89
N THR A 102 -12.04 -22.95 -15.09
CA THR A 102 -12.58 -24.31 -14.94
C THR A 102 -13.93 -24.30 -14.22
N SER A 103 -14.11 -23.41 -13.25
CA SER A 103 -15.40 -23.25 -12.56
C SER A 103 -16.49 -22.77 -13.53
N ARG A 104 -16.18 -21.78 -14.38
CA ARG A 104 -17.15 -21.20 -15.32
C ARG A 104 -17.48 -22.11 -16.51
N ILE A 105 -16.54 -22.89 -17.02
CA ILE A 105 -16.82 -23.85 -18.12
C ILE A 105 -17.83 -24.91 -17.68
N ASN A 106 -17.77 -25.32 -16.42
CA ASN A 106 -18.65 -26.33 -15.87
C ASN A 106 -20.04 -25.78 -15.48
N ASP A 107 -20.25 -24.46 -15.57
CA ASP A 107 -21.48 -23.79 -15.19
C ASP A 107 -22.43 -23.68 -16.41
N PRO A 108 -23.63 -24.30 -16.38
CA PRO A 108 -24.56 -24.30 -17.51
C PRO A 108 -25.16 -22.91 -17.84
N ALA A 109 -24.97 -21.92 -17.00
CA ALA A 109 -25.59 -20.60 -17.11
C ALA A 109 -24.77 -19.56 -17.93
N GLY A 110 -24.01 -19.98 -18.94
CA GLY A 110 -23.31 -19.05 -19.84
C GLY A 110 -21.82 -18.84 -19.56
N GLY A 111 -21.16 -19.86 -19.06
CA GLY A 111 -19.81 -19.91 -18.48
C GLY A 111 -18.72 -19.10 -19.18
N LEU A 112 -18.48 -19.27 -20.48
CA LEU A 112 -17.40 -18.59 -21.19
C LEU A 112 -17.65 -17.08 -21.34
N ILE A 113 -18.88 -16.66 -21.58
CA ILE A 113 -19.24 -15.25 -21.75
C ILE A 113 -19.06 -14.50 -20.43
N MET A 114 -19.47 -15.12 -19.30
CA MET A 114 -19.27 -14.55 -17.98
C MET A 114 -17.80 -14.41 -17.63
N PHE A 115 -16.96 -15.41 -17.95
CA PHE A 115 -15.53 -15.33 -17.74
C PHE A 115 -14.87 -14.17 -18.52
N ILE A 116 -15.26 -13.97 -19.80
CA ILE A 116 -14.74 -12.83 -20.59
C ILE A 116 -15.19 -11.50 -19.97
N LEU A 117 -16.44 -11.40 -19.53
CA LEU A 117 -16.95 -10.21 -18.86
C LEU A 117 -16.15 -9.90 -17.57
N GLU A 118 -15.85 -10.92 -16.77
CA GLU A 118 -15.03 -10.80 -15.56
C GLU A 118 -13.63 -10.27 -15.87
N ILE A 119 -12.97 -10.78 -16.90
CA ILE A 119 -11.65 -10.28 -17.33
C ILE A 119 -11.74 -8.82 -17.78
N VAL A 120 -12.77 -8.42 -18.53
CA VAL A 120 -12.94 -7.02 -18.93
C VAL A 120 -13.15 -6.10 -17.73
N ILE A 121 -13.99 -6.52 -16.77
CA ILE A 121 -14.21 -5.77 -15.52
C ILE A 121 -12.90 -5.68 -14.72
N LEU A 122 -12.15 -6.77 -14.63
CA LEU A 122 -10.85 -6.80 -13.94
C LEU A 122 -9.89 -5.77 -14.55
N LEU A 123 -9.73 -5.73 -15.87
CA LEU A 123 -8.90 -4.75 -16.56
C LEU A 123 -9.37 -3.31 -16.30
N PHE A 124 -10.67 -3.07 -16.25
CA PHE A 124 -11.22 -1.77 -15.92
C PHE A 124 -10.89 -1.36 -14.48
N VAL A 125 -10.99 -2.28 -13.52
CA VAL A 125 -10.62 -2.05 -12.12
C VAL A 125 -9.11 -1.77 -11.98
N PHE A 126 -8.25 -2.48 -12.72
CA PHE A 126 -6.82 -2.19 -12.78
C PHE A 126 -6.54 -0.77 -13.29
N ALA A 127 -7.17 -0.39 -14.41
CA ALA A 127 -7.02 0.95 -14.97
C ALA A 127 -7.46 2.04 -13.97
N PHE A 128 -8.57 1.82 -13.27
CA PHE A 128 -9.08 2.72 -12.26
C PHE A 128 -8.13 2.84 -11.05
N ALA A 129 -7.58 1.72 -10.59
CA ALA A 129 -6.60 1.70 -9.50
C ALA A 129 -5.30 2.44 -9.88
N ILE A 130 -4.81 2.27 -11.13
CA ILE A 130 -3.65 3.01 -11.65
C ILE A 130 -3.93 4.50 -11.66
N MET A 131 -5.10 4.93 -12.15
CA MET A 131 -5.49 6.35 -12.16
C MET A 131 -5.54 6.94 -10.74
N LEU A 132 -6.01 6.18 -9.75
CA LEU A 132 -6.03 6.61 -8.36
C LEU A 132 -4.63 6.80 -7.79
N VAL A 133 -3.72 5.84 -8.02
CA VAL A 133 -2.34 5.88 -7.50
C VAL A 133 -1.51 6.97 -8.19
N GLN A 134 -1.69 7.18 -9.49
CA GLN A 134 -0.99 8.22 -10.26
C GLN A 134 -1.62 9.60 -10.11
N GLY A 135 -2.82 9.70 -9.59
CA GLY A 135 -3.56 10.94 -9.44
C GLY A 135 -2.76 11.99 -8.65
N THR A 136 -2.44 13.13 -9.29
CA THR A 136 -1.69 14.22 -8.66
C THR A 136 -2.35 15.56 -8.89
N ARG A 137 -2.43 16.37 -7.84
CA ARG A 137 -2.80 17.78 -7.93
C ARG A 137 -1.54 18.63 -8.05
N ARG A 138 -1.38 19.38 -9.13
CA ARG A 138 -0.23 20.25 -9.37
C ARG A 138 -0.51 21.65 -8.81
N ILE A 139 0.31 22.09 -7.85
CA ILE A 139 0.26 23.46 -7.31
C ILE A 139 1.33 24.29 -8.02
N PRO A 140 0.96 25.42 -8.68
CA PRO A 140 1.94 26.28 -9.33
C PRO A 140 2.77 27.02 -8.28
N VAL A 141 4.08 26.97 -8.44
CA VAL A 141 5.06 27.70 -7.61
C VAL A 141 5.93 28.55 -8.53
N GLN A 142 6.18 29.77 -8.12
CA GLN A 142 7.07 30.68 -8.84
C GLN A 142 8.29 30.98 -7.99
N TYR A 143 9.47 30.82 -8.58
CA TYR A 143 10.73 31.19 -7.94
C TYR A 143 11.14 32.58 -8.34
N ALA A 144 11.74 33.33 -7.42
CA ALA A 144 12.25 34.68 -7.69
C ALA A 144 13.34 34.63 -8.78
N LYS A 145 13.29 35.60 -9.69
CA LYS A 145 14.33 35.74 -10.70
C LYS A 145 15.63 36.22 -10.05
N ARG A 146 16.73 35.56 -10.32
CA ARG A 146 18.09 36.02 -9.97
C ARG A 146 18.73 36.64 -11.20
N ILE A 147 19.22 37.86 -11.06
CA ILE A 147 20.00 38.56 -12.09
C ILE A 147 21.46 38.42 -11.66
N GLN A 148 22.27 37.79 -12.48
CA GLN A 148 23.73 37.68 -12.29
C GLN A 148 24.44 38.25 -13.54
N GLY A 149 24.93 39.48 -13.40
CA GLY A 149 25.43 40.26 -14.55
C GLY A 149 24.30 40.60 -15.53
N ASN A 150 24.53 40.37 -16.82
CA ASN A 150 23.54 40.65 -17.88
C ASN A 150 22.60 39.47 -18.21
N LYS A 151 22.66 38.38 -17.44
CA LYS A 151 21.83 37.18 -17.65
C LYS A 151 20.82 37.02 -16.52
N GLN A 152 19.54 36.82 -16.91
CA GLN A 152 18.45 36.46 -15.97
C GLN A 152 18.40 34.96 -15.82
N TYR A 153 18.52 34.46 -14.56
CA TYR A 153 18.33 33.06 -14.20
C TYR A 153 17.10 32.95 -13.34
N GLY A 154 16.26 31.93 -13.62
CA GLY A 154 15.04 31.65 -12.83
C GLY A 154 13.77 32.30 -13.40
N GLY A 155 12.70 32.27 -12.64
CA GLY A 155 11.38 32.80 -13.06
C GLY A 155 10.50 31.80 -13.82
N VAL A 156 10.95 30.57 -13.98
CA VAL A 156 10.14 29.47 -14.56
C VAL A 156 9.09 29.05 -13.54
N ARG A 157 7.85 28.92 -13.97
CA ARG A 157 6.79 28.31 -13.17
C ARG A 157 7.07 26.83 -13.00
N GLN A 158 7.24 26.39 -11.77
CA GLN A 158 7.33 24.99 -11.41
C GLN A 158 6.03 24.55 -10.73
N TYR A 159 5.80 23.24 -10.70
CA TYR A 159 4.62 22.67 -10.07
C TYR A 159 5.04 21.68 -8.98
N ILE A 160 4.43 21.81 -7.81
CA ILE A 160 4.56 20.81 -6.77
C ILE A 160 3.45 19.77 -6.98
N PRO A 161 3.79 18.50 -7.29
CA PRO A 161 2.79 17.45 -7.43
C PRO A 161 2.39 16.96 -6.04
N LEU A 162 1.13 17.16 -5.65
CA LEU A 162 0.55 16.54 -4.47
C LEU A 162 -0.21 15.28 -4.90
N LYS A 163 0.20 14.11 -4.44
CA LYS A 163 -0.48 12.85 -4.74
C LYS A 163 -1.85 12.81 -4.06
N VAL A 164 -2.89 12.37 -4.76
CA VAL A 164 -4.24 12.19 -4.21
C VAL A 164 -4.23 11.10 -3.13
N ASN A 165 -3.48 10.03 -3.38
CA ASN A 165 -3.21 8.99 -2.40
C ASN A 165 -1.74 9.07 -1.95
N SER A 166 -1.43 9.99 -1.06
CA SER A 166 -0.07 10.16 -0.52
C SER A 166 0.32 9.07 0.47
N ALA A 167 -0.65 8.44 1.09
CA ALA A 167 -0.44 7.34 2.04
C ALA A 167 -0.20 5.99 1.37
N ASN A 168 -0.33 5.91 0.02
CA ASN A 168 -0.21 4.69 -0.77
C ASN A 168 -1.11 3.54 -0.21
N VAL A 169 -0.52 2.39 0.06
CA VAL A 169 -1.23 1.17 0.50
C VAL A 169 -1.26 1.04 2.03
N MET A 170 -0.48 1.83 2.77
CA MET A 170 -0.34 1.72 4.22
C MET A 170 -1.66 1.76 4.99
N PRO A 171 -2.62 2.67 4.70
CA PRO A 171 -3.90 2.71 5.41
C PRO A 171 -4.68 1.41 5.37
N ILE A 172 -4.63 0.70 4.24
CA ILE A 172 -5.36 -0.55 4.06
C ILE A 172 -4.73 -1.67 4.88
N ILE A 173 -3.38 -1.75 4.89
CA ILE A 173 -2.65 -2.75 5.68
C ILE A 173 -2.97 -2.59 7.17
N PHE A 174 -2.98 -1.35 7.68
CA PHE A 174 -3.33 -1.08 9.08
C PHE A 174 -4.80 -1.34 9.39
N ALA A 175 -5.71 -0.94 8.51
CA ALA A 175 -7.13 -1.26 8.66
C ALA A 175 -7.36 -2.77 8.72
N GLN A 176 -6.68 -3.54 7.85
CA GLN A 176 -6.76 -5.00 7.85
C GLN A 176 -6.18 -5.62 9.13
N ALA A 177 -5.06 -5.09 9.63
CA ALA A 177 -4.46 -5.55 10.87
C ALA A 177 -5.38 -5.32 12.09
N ILE A 178 -6.07 -4.17 12.15
CA ILE A 178 -7.03 -3.87 13.21
C ILE A 178 -8.29 -4.74 13.09
N MET A 179 -8.77 -5.01 11.88
CA MET A 179 -9.91 -5.91 11.66
C MET A 179 -9.64 -7.34 12.11
N PHE A 180 -8.37 -7.73 12.25
CA PHE A 180 -7.99 -9.02 12.79
C PHE A 180 -8.24 -9.15 14.31
N ILE A 181 -8.23 -8.03 15.05
CA ILE A 181 -8.41 -8.02 16.52
C ILE A 181 -9.79 -8.55 16.94
N PRO A 182 -10.93 -8.07 16.39
CA PRO A 182 -12.25 -8.63 16.71
C PRO A 182 -12.38 -10.12 16.40
N VAL A 183 -11.79 -10.57 15.29
CA VAL A 183 -11.78 -11.97 14.87
C VAL A 183 -10.99 -12.83 15.88
N ALA A 184 -9.83 -12.33 16.33
CA ALA A 184 -9.02 -12.99 17.34
C ALA A 184 -9.77 -13.14 18.69
N ILE A 185 -10.40 -12.06 19.17
CA ILE A 185 -11.17 -12.07 20.42
C ILE A 185 -12.35 -13.05 20.32
N ALA A 186 -13.01 -13.12 19.15
CA ALA A 186 -14.09 -14.06 18.90
C ALA A 186 -13.61 -15.53 18.96
N GLY A 187 -12.41 -15.82 18.44
CA GLY A 187 -11.81 -17.16 18.44
C GLY A 187 -11.41 -17.66 19.83
N PHE A 188 -11.04 -16.76 20.75
CA PHE A 188 -10.70 -17.15 22.14
C PHE A 188 -11.91 -17.45 23.05
N ARG A 189 -13.11 -17.04 22.65
CA ARG A 189 -14.34 -17.34 23.41
C ARG A 189 -14.96 -18.65 22.94
N ALA A 190 -14.62 -19.74 23.60
CA ALA A 190 -15.10 -21.10 23.31
C ALA A 190 -16.62 -21.30 23.46
N ASN A 191 -17.32 -20.43 24.19
CA ASN A 191 -18.75 -20.55 24.49
C ASN A 191 -19.59 -19.48 23.79
N GLY A 192 -19.86 -19.69 22.51
CA GLY A 192 -20.82 -18.88 21.73
C GLY A 192 -20.31 -17.49 21.41
N ALA A 193 -19.76 -17.33 20.22
CA ALA A 193 -19.46 -15.99 19.68
C ALA A 193 -20.74 -15.15 19.74
N SER A 194 -20.68 -13.98 20.39
CA SER A 194 -21.81 -13.04 20.40
C SER A 194 -22.20 -12.73 18.95
N ALA A 195 -23.49 -12.40 18.69
CA ALA A 195 -23.94 -12.04 17.34
C ALA A 195 -23.06 -10.97 16.68
N PHE A 196 -22.47 -10.09 17.50
CA PHE A 196 -21.47 -9.11 17.06
C PHE A 196 -20.18 -9.77 16.53
N ALA A 197 -19.63 -10.75 17.24
CA ALA A 197 -18.41 -11.45 16.82
C ALA A 197 -18.63 -12.26 15.53
N GLN A 198 -19.79 -12.88 15.38
CA GLN A 198 -20.17 -13.60 14.15
C GLN A 198 -20.28 -12.66 12.93
N ALA A 199 -20.80 -11.44 13.13
CA ALA A 199 -20.87 -10.43 12.06
C ALA A 199 -19.49 -10.01 11.55
N PHE A 200 -18.45 -10.05 12.40
CA PHE A 200 -17.06 -9.73 12.02
C PHE A 200 -16.25 -10.93 11.50
N MET A 201 -16.67 -12.16 11.81
CA MET A 201 -16.03 -13.36 11.24
C MET A 201 -16.35 -13.54 9.74
N ASN A 202 -17.48 -13.03 9.29
CA ASN A 202 -17.87 -13.13 7.88
C ASN A 202 -17.30 -11.94 7.08
N SER A 203 -16.16 -12.16 6.40
CA SER A 203 -15.49 -11.14 5.57
C SER A 203 -16.35 -10.61 4.41
N ASN A 204 -17.45 -11.30 4.05
CA ASN A 204 -18.42 -10.83 3.07
C ASN A 204 -19.59 -10.06 3.69
N GLY A 205 -19.68 -10.02 5.03
CA GLY A 205 -20.75 -9.36 5.73
C GLY A 205 -20.74 -7.84 5.51
N PHE A 206 -21.91 -7.24 5.50
CA PHE A 206 -22.06 -5.78 5.37
C PHE A 206 -21.29 -5.04 6.49
N TRP A 207 -21.44 -5.45 7.74
CA TRP A 207 -20.80 -4.82 8.90
C TRP A 207 -19.28 -4.86 8.84
N TYR A 208 -18.72 -6.01 8.41
CA TYR A 208 -17.27 -6.13 8.20
C TYR A 208 -16.76 -5.11 7.19
N ASN A 209 -17.36 -5.05 6.01
CA ASN A 209 -16.94 -4.16 4.93
C ASN A 209 -17.19 -2.69 5.25
N PHE A 210 -18.27 -2.37 5.97
CA PHE A 210 -18.56 -1.00 6.41
C PHE A 210 -17.51 -0.47 7.39
N VAL A 211 -17.20 -1.25 8.44
CA VAL A 211 -16.18 -0.87 9.42
C VAL A 211 -14.80 -0.82 8.78
N PHE A 212 -14.50 -1.76 7.89
CA PHE A 212 -13.24 -1.77 7.13
C PHE A 212 -13.08 -0.51 6.27
N ALA A 213 -14.12 -0.09 5.55
CA ALA A 213 -14.12 1.17 4.79
C ALA A 213 -13.87 2.38 5.67
N LEU A 214 -14.57 2.46 6.81
CA LEU A 214 -14.43 3.57 7.75
C LEU A 214 -13.01 3.66 8.32
N LEU A 215 -12.43 2.51 8.68
CA LEU A 215 -11.04 2.43 9.13
C LEU A 215 -10.06 2.89 8.03
N ILE A 216 -10.26 2.47 6.78
CA ILE A 216 -9.41 2.91 5.66
C ILE A 216 -9.47 4.43 5.51
N ILE A 217 -10.64 5.03 5.56
CA ILE A 217 -10.79 6.48 5.47
C ILE A 217 -10.06 7.16 6.64
N ALA A 218 -10.29 6.72 7.87
CA ALA A 218 -9.64 7.27 9.05
C ALA A 218 -8.12 7.18 8.98
N PHE A 219 -7.58 6.01 8.61
CA PHE A 219 -6.14 5.81 8.46
C PHE A 219 -5.55 6.59 7.29
N THR A 220 -6.28 6.77 6.20
CA THR A 220 -5.81 7.59 5.08
C THR A 220 -5.60 9.04 5.52
N TYR A 221 -6.51 9.61 6.29
CA TYR A 221 -6.32 10.94 6.86
C TYR A 221 -5.14 10.99 7.83
N PHE A 222 -5.07 10.03 8.75
CA PHE A 222 -3.99 9.95 9.73
C PHE A 222 -2.61 9.86 9.07
N TYR A 223 -2.44 8.94 8.10
CA TYR A 223 -1.17 8.79 7.38
C TYR A 223 -0.82 9.97 6.51
N THR A 224 -1.80 10.57 5.84
CA THR A 224 -1.57 11.76 5.03
C THR A 224 -1.07 12.92 5.89
N ALA A 225 -1.63 13.11 7.09
CA ALA A 225 -1.19 14.13 8.03
C ALA A 225 0.24 13.90 8.57
N ILE A 226 0.66 12.63 8.70
CA ILE A 226 2.03 12.30 9.15
C ILE A 226 3.05 12.48 8.02
N ILE A 227 2.73 12.01 6.80
CA ILE A 227 3.69 12.00 5.68
C ILE A 227 3.90 13.39 5.13
N ILE A 228 2.84 14.19 5.02
CA ILE A 228 2.91 15.53 4.47
C ILE A 228 2.84 16.53 5.61
N ASN A 229 3.93 17.26 5.79
CA ASN A 229 4.01 18.37 6.74
C ASN A 229 3.90 19.70 5.99
N PRO A 230 2.72 20.36 5.98
CA PRO A 230 2.51 21.60 5.24
C PRO A 230 3.41 22.75 5.71
N VAL A 231 3.74 22.77 7.01
CA VAL A 231 4.61 23.81 7.60
C VAL A 231 6.02 23.69 7.06
N GLN A 232 6.58 22.47 7.05
CA GLN A 232 7.93 22.22 6.53
C GLN A 232 8.01 22.49 5.02
N MET A 233 6.96 22.16 4.27
CA MET A 233 6.87 22.48 2.84
C MET A 233 6.87 23.99 2.60
N ALA A 234 6.10 24.74 3.38
CA ALA A 234 6.05 26.20 3.28
C ALA A 234 7.37 26.88 3.67
N GLU A 235 8.08 26.35 4.68
CA GLU A 235 9.40 26.80 5.07
C GLU A 235 10.45 26.52 3.98
N ASN A 236 10.45 25.33 3.41
CA ASN A 236 11.34 24.96 2.30
C ASN A 236 11.13 25.85 1.09
N LEU A 237 9.87 26.17 0.75
CA LEU A 237 9.55 27.12 -0.30
C LEU A 237 10.12 28.51 0.02
N LYS A 238 9.95 28.99 1.25
CA LYS A 238 10.45 30.30 1.67
C LYS A 238 11.98 30.39 1.61
N VAL A 239 12.68 29.36 2.09
CA VAL A 239 14.16 29.28 2.07
C VAL A 239 14.67 29.30 0.63
N ASN A 240 13.99 28.63 -0.30
CA ASN A 240 14.35 28.60 -1.72
C ASN A 240 13.83 29.81 -2.52
N ASN A 241 13.31 30.85 -1.85
CA ASN A 241 12.69 32.02 -2.50
C ASN A 241 11.57 31.68 -3.48
N GLY A 242 10.85 30.55 -3.22
CA GLY A 242 9.67 30.14 -3.93
C GLY A 242 8.40 30.68 -3.25
N PHE A 243 7.41 31.04 -4.04
CA PHE A 243 6.10 31.46 -3.53
C PHE A 243 4.97 30.94 -4.42
N ILE A 244 3.81 30.75 -3.83
CA ILE A 244 2.60 30.40 -4.56
C ILE A 244 1.92 31.71 -5.00
N PRO A 245 1.63 31.91 -6.30
CA PRO A 245 0.96 33.11 -6.76
C PRO A 245 -0.36 33.34 -6.02
N GLY A 246 -0.55 34.55 -5.46
CA GLY A 246 -1.75 34.92 -4.71
C GLY A 246 -1.75 34.55 -3.22
N VAL A 247 -0.72 33.89 -2.70
CA VAL A 247 -0.61 33.50 -1.29
C VAL A 247 0.63 34.10 -0.65
N LYS A 248 0.51 34.70 0.53
CA LYS A 248 1.67 35.25 1.27
C LYS A 248 2.60 34.13 1.72
N PRO A 249 3.93 34.26 1.50
CA PRO A 249 4.90 33.25 1.96
C PRO A 249 4.87 33.04 3.48
N GLY A 250 5.11 31.80 3.92
CA GLY A 250 5.13 31.43 5.34
C GLY A 250 3.82 30.76 5.79
N LYS A 251 3.27 31.19 6.92
CA LYS A 251 2.11 30.54 7.56
C LYS A 251 0.88 30.42 6.65
N LYS A 252 0.60 31.46 5.86
CA LYS A 252 -0.51 31.45 4.87
C LYS A 252 -0.32 30.39 3.78
N THR A 253 0.92 30.16 3.36
CA THR A 253 1.26 29.09 2.40
C THR A 253 1.03 27.70 3.02
N ALA A 254 1.38 27.50 4.29
CA ALA A 254 1.12 26.25 5.00
C ALA A 254 -0.39 25.98 5.11
N GLU A 255 -1.19 26.98 5.54
CA GLU A 255 -2.65 26.89 5.63
C GLU A 255 -3.30 26.57 4.26
N TYR A 256 -2.78 27.16 3.19
CA TYR A 256 -3.26 26.90 1.83
C TYR A 256 -2.97 25.46 1.38
N ILE A 257 -1.74 24.96 1.61
CA ILE A 257 -1.37 23.58 1.28
C ILE A 257 -2.22 22.60 2.09
N ASP A 258 -2.40 22.84 3.39
CA ASP A 258 -3.21 22.01 4.28
C ASP A 258 -4.68 21.93 3.82
N SER A 259 -5.28 23.08 3.46
CA SER A 259 -6.63 23.14 2.91
C SER A 259 -6.78 22.33 1.60
N ILE A 260 -5.78 22.39 0.71
CA ILE A 260 -5.79 21.60 -0.53
C ILE A 260 -5.67 20.10 -0.19
N MET A 261 -4.73 19.75 0.71
CA MET A 261 -4.53 18.36 1.12
C MET A 261 -5.80 17.74 1.71
N SER A 262 -6.46 18.41 2.64
CA SER A 262 -7.70 17.92 3.23
C SER A 262 -8.80 17.68 2.19
N ARG A 263 -8.92 18.59 1.20
CA ARG A 263 -9.92 18.46 0.12
C ARG A 263 -9.59 17.33 -0.86
N ILE A 264 -8.31 17.02 -1.10
CA ILE A 264 -7.90 15.96 -2.01
C ILE A 264 -7.95 14.60 -1.32
N THR A 265 -7.61 14.55 -0.03
CA THR A 265 -7.59 13.30 0.75
C THR A 265 -8.98 12.69 0.89
N LEU A 266 -10.04 13.50 0.99
CA LEU A 266 -11.41 13.01 1.13
C LEU A 266 -11.84 12.13 -0.07
N PRO A 267 -11.87 12.62 -1.33
CA PRO A 267 -12.23 11.78 -2.45
C PRO A 267 -11.23 10.62 -2.64
N GLY A 268 -9.92 10.84 -2.39
CA GLY A 268 -8.91 9.80 -2.45
C GLY A 268 -9.18 8.65 -1.48
N SER A 269 -9.54 8.95 -0.23
CA SER A 269 -9.83 7.93 0.79
C SER A 269 -11.12 7.16 0.49
N ILE A 270 -12.15 7.83 -0.03
CA ILE A 270 -13.41 7.18 -0.42
C ILE A 270 -13.17 6.22 -1.60
N LEU A 271 -12.43 6.67 -2.63
CA LEU A 271 -12.10 5.81 -3.78
C LEU A 271 -11.22 4.62 -3.36
N LEU A 272 -10.27 4.85 -2.44
CA LEU A 272 -9.43 3.80 -1.88
C LEU A 272 -10.26 2.76 -1.12
N ALA A 273 -11.20 3.20 -0.28
CA ALA A 273 -12.11 2.33 0.46
C ALA A 273 -13.04 1.55 -0.50
N MET A 274 -13.52 2.21 -1.57
CA MET A 274 -14.34 1.55 -2.59
C MET A 274 -13.58 0.40 -3.26
N ILE A 275 -12.33 0.62 -3.71
CA ILE A 275 -11.49 -0.44 -4.30
C ILE A 275 -11.23 -1.55 -3.28
N ALA A 276 -11.04 -1.22 -2.01
CA ALA A 276 -10.78 -2.21 -0.98
C ALA A 276 -11.97 -3.16 -0.73
N ILE A 277 -13.19 -2.71 -0.96
CA ILE A 277 -14.42 -3.51 -0.76
C ILE A 277 -14.83 -4.28 -2.03
N LEU A 278 -14.33 -3.91 -3.22
CA LEU A 278 -14.69 -4.56 -4.49
C LEU A 278 -14.65 -6.10 -4.45
N PRO A 279 -13.69 -6.77 -3.78
CA PRO A 279 -13.68 -8.23 -3.67
C PRO A 279 -14.97 -8.81 -3.04
N ALA A 280 -15.55 -8.12 -2.06
CA ALA A 280 -16.79 -8.56 -1.44
C ALA A 280 -17.96 -8.50 -2.43
N PHE A 281 -18.04 -7.44 -3.23
CA PHE A 281 -19.01 -7.34 -4.31
C PHE A 281 -18.78 -8.40 -5.41
N ALA A 282 -17.54 -8.62 -5.83
CA ALA A 282 -17.20 -9.65 -6.82
C ALA A 282 -17.69 -11.04 -6.39
N ARG A 283 -17.58 -11.37 -5.11
CA ARG A 283 -18.09 -12.64 -4.54
C ARG A 283 -19.62 -12.73 -4.56
N MET A 284 -20.34 -11.62 -4.42
CA MET A 284 -21.80 -11.60 -4.54
C MET A 284 -22.27 -11.97 -5.97
N PHE A 285 -21.43 -11.70 -6.99
CA PHE A 285 -21.67 -12.10 -8.39
C PHE A 285 -21.21 -13.53 -8.70
N GLY A 286 -20.83 -14.31 -7.68
CA GLY A 286 -20.47 -15.71 -7.83
C GLY A 286 -19.05 -15.97 -8.32
N ILE A 287 -18.16 -14.96 -8.28
CA ILE A 287 -16.75 -15.11 -8.60
C ILE A 287 -16.05 -15.91 -7.48
N SER A 288 -15.17 -16.85 -7.86
CA SER A 288 -14.44 -17.68 -6.90
C SER A 288 -13.62 -16.84 -5.92
N MET A 289 -13.42 -17.33 -4.69
CA MET A 289 -12.72 -16.61 -3.65
C MET A 289 -11.28 -16.22 -4.04
N GLY A 290 -10.58 -17.12 -4.74
CA GLY A 290 -9.21 -16.91 -5.20
C GLY A 290 -9.10 -15.78 -6.23
N PHE A 291 -10.03 -15.74 -7.18
CA PHE A 291 -10.03 -14.74 -8.25
C PHE A 291 -10.62 -13.39 -7.79
N ALA A 292 -11.62 -13.41 -6.93
CA ALA A 292 -12.23 -12.20 -6.37
C ALA A 292 -11.22 -11.28 -5.64
N GLN A 293 -10.17 -11.84 -5.03
CA GLN A 293 -9.12 -11.05 -4.36
C GLN A 293 -8.33 -10.16 -5.32
N PHE A 294 -8.32 -10.45 -6.62
CA PHE A 294 -7.66 -9.63 -7.63
C PHE A 294 -8.55 -8.49 -8.17
N PHE A 295 -9.85 -8.52 -7.91
CA PHE A 295 -10.76 -7.42 -8.26
C PHE A 295 -10.62 -6.20 -7.36
N GLY A 296 -9.81 -6.26 -6.30
CA GLY A 296 -9.65 -5.14 -5.39
C GLY A 296 -8.91 -5.54 -4.13
N GLY A 297 -9.25 -4.83 -3.06
CA GLY A 297 -8.64 -5.07 -1.76
C GLY A 297 -7.16 -4.69 -1.69
N THR A 298 -6.48 -5.26 -0.72
CA THR A 298 -5.05 -5.01 -0.49
C THR A 298 -4.18 -5.53 -1.63
N SER A 299 -4.52 -6.69 -2.20
CA SER A 299 -3.71 -7.36 -3.22
C SER A 299 -3.54 -6.52 -4.48
N LEU A 300 -4.65 -6.01 -5.03
CA LEU A 300 -4.63 -5.16 -6.23
C LEU A 300 -3.87 -3.85 -5.98
N LEU A 301 -4.15 -3.18 -4.87
CA LEU A 301 -3.54 -1.89 -4.56
C LEU A 301 -2.05 -2.01 -4.27
N ILE A 302 -1.61 -3.07 -3.57
CA ILE A 302 -0.19 -3.36 -3.37
C ILE A 302 0.48 -3.64 -4.71
N MET A 303 -0.14 -4.48 -5.55
CA MET A 303 0.41 -4.81 -6.86
C MET A 303 0.59 -3.56 -7.73
N VAL A 304 -0.43 -2.73 -7.88
CA VAL A 304 -0.37 -1.49 -8.66
C VAL A 304 0.63 -0.49 -8.05
N GLY A 305 0.58 -0.27 -6.74
CA GLY A 305 1.45 0.68 -6.05
C GLY A 305 2.93 0.30 -6.18
N VAL A 306 3.27 -0.96 -5.91
CA VAL A 306 4.67 -1.43 -5.96
C VAL A 306 5.20 -1.44 -7.39
N ILE A 307 4.40 -1.87 -8.38
CA ILE A 307 4.82 -1.85 -9.79
C ILE A 307 5.11 -0.41 -10.23
N LEU A 308 4.23 0.54 -9.92
CA LEU A 308 4.42 1.94 -10.30
C LEU A 308 5.63 2.58 -9.61
N ASP A 309 5.81 2.34 -8.31
CA ASP A 309 6.97 2.84 -7.57
C ASP A 309 8.29 2.24 -8.12
N THR A 310 8.28 0.94 -8.47
CA THR A 310 9.45 0.28 -9.06
C THR A 310 9.77 0.83 -10.44
N LEU A 311 8.76 1.04 -11.29
CA LEU A 311 8.93 1.63 -12.62
C LEU A 311 9.53 3.04 -12.54
N GLN A 312 9.01 3.90 -11.64
CA GLN A 312 9.56 5.24 -11.43
C GLN A 312 11.03 5.22 -11.00
N GLN A 313 11.42 4.25 -10.17
CA GLN A 313 12.80 4.11 -9.74
C GLN A 313 13.70 3.59 -10.87
N ILE A 314 13.23 2.66 -11.68
CA ILE A 314 13.94 2.19 -12.88
C ILE A 314 14.14 3.34 -13.86
N GLU A 315 13.10 4.13 -14.14
CA GLU A 315 13.21 5.31 -15.02
C GLU A 315 14.23 6.31 -14.49
N SER A 316 14.22 6.61 -13.20
CA SER A 316 15.20 7.53 -12.59
C SER A 316 16.63 7.00 -12.68
N HIS A 317 16.84 5.70 -12.49
CA HIS A 317 18.16 5.06 -12.64
C HIS A 317 18.66 5.07 -14.08
N LEU A 318 17.77 4.81 -15.05
CA LEU A 318 18.12 4.86 -16.48
C LEU A 318 18.48 6.27 -16.91
N LEU A 319 17.75 7.28 -16.45
CA LEU A 319 18.06 8.69 -16.71
C LEU A 319 19.44 9.07 -16.17
N MET A 320 19.76 8.69 -14.91
CA MET A 320 21.09 8.97 -14.34
C MET A 320 22.21 8.33 -15.16
N ARG A 321 22.09 7.06 -15.53
CA ARG A 321 23.08 6.39 -16.40
C ARG A 321 23.24 7.03 -17.77
N HIS A 322 22.15 7.53 -18.34
CA HIS A 322 22.20 8.19 -19.63
C HIS A 322 22.97 9.53 -19.54
N TYR A 323 22.80 10.28 -18.45
CA TYR A 323 23.55 11.50 -18.20
C TYR A 323 25.04 11.23 -17.95
N ASP A 324 25.42 10.20 -17.20
CA ASP A 324 26.82 9.83 -16.97
C ASP A 324 27.54 9.48 -18.29
N GLY A 325 26.87 8.77 -19.20
CA GLY A 325 27.40 8.47 -20.53
C GLY A 325 27.66 9.70 -21.39
N PHE A 326 26.87 10.76 -21.26
CA PHE A 326 27.12 12.03 -21.96
C PHE A 326 28.32 12.79 -21.37
N PHE A 327 28.54 12.75 -20.05
CA PHE A 327 29.72 13.38 -19.43
C PHE A 327 31.01 12.65 -19.79
N GLU A 328 31.03 11.33 -19.84
CA GLU A 328 32.20 10.56 -20.27
C GLU A 328 32.55 10.79 -21.76
N SER A 329 31.55 10.84 -22.63
CA SER A 329 31.77 11.15 -24.05
C SER A 329 32.24 12.59 -24.28
N GLY A 330 31.75 13.54 -23.47
CA GLY A 330 32.19 14.95 -23.54
C GLY A 330 33.62 15.20 -23.05
N MET A 331 34.12 14.41 -22.11
CA MET A 331 35.53 14.50 -21.67
C MET A 331 36.50 13.87 -22.68
N ARG A 332 36.11 12.84 -23.43
CA ARG A 332 36.96 12.27 -24.50
C ARG A 332 37.16 13.19 -25.69
N ILE A 333 36.28 14.15 -25.95
CA ILE A 333 36.39 15.10 -27.08
C ILE A 333 37.31 16.28 -26.72
N LYS A 334 37.58 16.58 -25.43
CA LYS A 334 38.47 17.65 -25.01
C LYS A 334 39.96 17.25 -24.84
N GLY A 335 40.29 16.00 -25.10
CA GLY A 335 41.62 15.40 -24.94
C GLY A 335 42.31 15.10 -26.31
N ARG A 336 41.96 15.79 -27.41
CA ARG A 336 42.68 15.74 -28.68
C ARG A 336 43.10 17.12 -29.13
#